data_5f2203835c4d287739fea21279574f30
#
_entry.id   5f2203835c4d287739fea21279574f30
#
_cell.length_a   1.000
_cell.length_b   1.000
_cell.length_c   1.000
_cell.angle_alpha   90.00
_cell.angle_beta   90.00
_cell.angle_gamma   90.00
#
_symmetry.space_group_name_H-M   'P 1'
#
loop_
_entity.id
_entity.type
_entity.pdbx_description
1 polymer ?
#
loop_
_entity_poly.entity_id
_entity_poly.type
_entity_poly.pdbx_seq_one_letter_code
_entity_poly.pdbx_strand_id
1 'polypeptide(L)'
;MTAADHETLYAALRARAGVGWEQIMQIPPMAADAPPGSYPDLSNAILFGDLWQRPELSQRERRLIVLTLLAVYGRDEPMAYHLRGALRSGDLDEAALDALVVQLAFYAGWPTASTIWTAVRNAVTANDIENAESAEPAQTAATGPHRIL
;
A
#
# COMPACT_ATOMS: atom_id res chain seq x y z
N MET A 1 -7.83 26.08 -20.70
CA MET A 1 -6.89 25.88 -19.59
C MET A 1 -5.52 26.33 -20.06
N THR A 2 -4.92 27.31 -19.42
CA THR A 2 -3.60 27.88 -19.78
C THR A 2 -2.47 27.01 -19.23
N ALA A 3 -1.23 27.23 -19.66
CA ALA A 3 -0.06 26.52 -19.08
C ALA A 3 0.09 26.82 -17.57
N ALA A 4 -0.23 28.06 -17.15
CA ALA A 4 -0.21 28.43 -15.72
C ALA A 4 -1.28 27.70 -14.90
N ASP A 5 -2.47 27.46 -15.50
CA ASP A 5 -3.53 26.69 -14.83
C ASP A 5 -3.10 25.23 -14.64
N HIS A 6 -2.38 24.64 -15.60
CA HIS A 6 -1.83 23.30 -15.50
C HIS A 6 -0.76 23.18 -14.41
N GLU A 7 0.15 24.14 -14.34
CA GLU A 7 1.21 24.15 -13.33
C GLU A 7 0.64 24.29 -11.93
N THR A 8 -0.37 25.17 -11.75
CA THR A 8 -1.06 25.34 -10.48
C THR A 8 -1.79 24.08 -10.04
N LEU A 9 -2.54 23.45 -10.96
CA LEU A 9 -3.23 22.19 -10.70
C LEU A 9 -2.25 21.09 -10.32
N TYR A 10 -1.15 20.98 -11.06
CA TYR A 10 -0.14 19.96 -10.84
C TYR A 10 0.58 20.13 -9.50
N ALA A 11 0.89 21.37 -9.11
CA ALA A 11 1.45 21.68 -7.80
C ALA A 11 0.48 21.28 -6.65
N ALA A 12 -0.82 21.50 -6.82
CA ALA A 12 -1.84 21.08 -5.87
C ALA A 12 -1.96 19.55 -5.75
N LEU A 13 -1.84 18.83 -6.86
CA LEU A 13 -1.83 17.35 -6.88
C LEU A 13 -0.60 16.80 -6.16
N ARG A 14 0.57 17.38 -6.41
CA ARG A 14 1.81 17.01 -5.71
C ARG A 14 1.74 17.23 -4.21
N ALA A 15 1.18 18.33 -3.77
CA ALA A 15 1.03 18.63 -2.34
C ALA A 15 0.18 17.56 -1.61
N ARG A 16 -0.76 16.93 -2.32
CA ARG A 16 -1.61 15.85 -1.79
C ARG A 16 -1.01 14.45 -1.97
N ALA A 17 -0.08 14.30 -2.89
CA ALA A 17 0.45 12.99 -3.32
C ALA A 17 1.14 12.21 -2.18
N GLY A 18 1.95 12.87 -1.37
CA GLY A 18 2.63 12.26 -0.23
C GLY A 18 1.64 11.68 0.78
N VAL A 19 0.65 12.48 1.17
CA VAL A 19 -0.42 12.06 2.09
C VAL A 19 -1.22 10.91 1.48
N GLY A 20 -1.59 11.00 0.21
CA GLY A 20 -2.33 9.95 -0.49
C GLY A 20 -1.56 8.63 -0.55
N TRP A 21 -0.27 8.67 -0.86
CA TRP A 21 0.58 7.49 -0.85
C TRP A 21 0.65 6.83 0.54
N GLU A 22 0.94 7.61 1.59
CA GLU A 22 1.02 7.11 2.96
C GLU A 22 -0.29 6.49 3.43
N GLN A 23 -1.42 7.13 3.12
CA GLN A 23 -2.76 6.59 3.43
C GLN A 23 -3.03 5.25 2.75
N ILE A 24 -2.62 5.11 1.48
CA ILE A 24 -2.94 3.94 0.68
C ILE A 24 -1.93 2.81 0.89
N MET A 25 -0.65 3.12 0.89
CA MET A 25 0.42 2.12 0.95
C MET A 25 0.90 1.84 2.36
N GLN A 26 0.61 2.74 3.32
CA GLN A 26 1.03 2.63 4.73
C GLN A 26 2.56 2.49 4.88
N ILE A 27 3.31 3.10 3.98
CA ILE A 27 4.78 3.21 3.97
C ILE A 27 5.17 4.61 3.51
N PRO A 28 6.38 5.09 3.83
CA PRO A 28 6.87 6.36 3.30
C PRO A 28 6.84 6.42 1.77
N PRO A 29 6.57 7.59 1.17
CA PRO A 29 6.52 7.73 -0.28
C PRO A 29 7.84 7.33 -0.94
N MET A 30 7.76 6.49 -1.98
CA MET A 30 8.92 6.21 -2.82
C MET A 30 9.28 7.46 -3.64
N ALA A 31 10.57 7.83 -3.66
CA ALA A 31 11.07 8.95 -4.43
C ALA A 31 10.33 10.27 -4.14
N ALA A 32 10.20 10.63 -2.85
CA ALA A 32 9.63 11.92 -2.43
C ALA A 32 10.32 13.12 -3.11
N ASP A 33 11.61 12.98 -3.43
CA ASP A 33 12.45 13.98 -4.12
C ASP A 33 12.51 13.75 -5.65
N ALA A 34 11.57 13.03 -6.23
CA ALA A 34 11.56 12.75 -7.66
C ALA A 34 11.53 14.04 -8.49
N PRO A 35 12.35 14.13 -9.55
CA PRO A 35 12.35 15.32 -10.40
C PRO A 35 10.97 15.58 -11.01
N PRO A 36 10.55 16.85 -11.12
CA PRO A 36 9.31 17.23 -11.75
C PRO A 36 9.10 16.60 -13.12
N GLY A 37 7.91 16.00 -13.35
CA GLY A 37 7.56 15.36 -14.62
C GLY A 37 8.20 13.97 -14.83
N SER A 38 8.99 13.46 -13.88
CA SER A 38 9.49 12.09 -13.91
C SER A 38 8.37 11.07 -13.64
N TYR A 39 8.60 9.80 -14.00
CA TYR A 39 7.62 8.74 -13.76
C TYR A 39 7.16 8.64 -12.29
N PRO A 40 8.05 8.63 -11.28
CA PRO A 40 7.61 8.58 -9.89
C PRO A 40 6.80 9.82 -9.47
N ASP A 41 7.18 11.00 -9.94
CA ASP A 41 6.49 12.25 -9.65
C ASP A 41 5.07 12.27 -10.25
N LEU A 42 4.93 11.89 -11.52
CA LEU A 42 3.62 11.76 -12.19
C LEU A 42 2.75 10.69 -11.53
N SER A 43 3.34 9.54 -11.19
CA SER A 43 2.67 8.47 -10.49
C SER A 43 2.12 8.94 -9.15
N ASN A 44 2.95 9.61 -8.35
CA ASN A 44 2.53 10.14 -7.06
C ASN A 44 1.43 11.19 -7.23
N ALA A 45 1.63 12.20 -8.08
CA ALA A 45 0.70 13.31 -8.21
C ALA A 45 -0.66 12.88 -8.78
N ILE A 46 -0.66 12.12 -9.87
CA ILE A 46 -1.90 11.76 -10.56
C ILE A 46 -2.57 10.55 -9.91
N LEU A 47 -1.80 9.48 -9.63
CA LEU A 47 -2.38 8.26 -9.10
C LEU A 47 -2.82 8.45 -7.64
N PHE A 48 -1.91 8.83 -6.75
CA PHE A 48 -2.17 8.92 -5.31
C PHE A 48 -2.73 10.27 -4.86
N GLY A 49 -2.38 11.36 -5.54
CA GLY A 49 -2.88 12.71 -5.24
C GLY A 49 -4.25 13.02 -5.85
N ASP A 50 -4.68 12.31 -6.88
CA ASP A 50 -5.98 12.50 -7.53
C ASP A 50 -6.80 11.21 -7.59
N LEU A 51 -6.41 10.23 -8.42
CA LEU A 51 -7.26 9.08 -8.75
C LEU A 51 -7.71 8.31 -7.50
N TRP A 52 -6.81 8.01 -6.58
CA TRP A 52 -7.15 7.30 -5.36
C TRP A 52 -7.92 8.15 -4.33
N GLN A 53 -7.99 9.47 -4.52
CA GLN A 53 -8.73 10.39 -3.64
C GLN A 53 -10.14 10.70 -4.14
N ARG A 54 -10.51 10.20 -5.31
CA ARG A 54 -11.84 10.45 -5.89
C ARG A 54 -12.92 9.67 -5.15
N PRO A 55 -14.10 10.28 -4.88
CA PRO A 55 -15.13 9.69 -4.01
C PRO A 55 -15.97 8.58 -4.65
N GLU A 56 -15.91 8.39 -5.98
CA GLU A 56 -16.81 7.48 -6.72
C GLU A 56 -16.58 5.99 -6.38
N LEU A 57 -15.37 5.64 -5.93
CA LEU A 57 -15.03 4.31 -5.41
C LEU A 57 -14.35 4.45 -4.06
N SER A 58 -14.71 3.59 -3.11
CA SER A 58 -14.00 3.48 -1.83
C SER A 58 -12.57 2.95 -2.02
N GLN A 59 -11.72 3.15 -1.03
CA GLN A 59 -10.36 2.61 -1.02
C GLN A 59 -10.37 1.08 -1.15
N ARG A 60 -11.31 0.42 -0.46
CA ARG A 60 -11.53 -1.01 -0.53
C ARG A 60 -11.84 -1.48 -1.96
N GLU A 61 -12.75 -0.81 -2.67
CA GLU A 61 -13.11 -1.17 -4.05
C GLU A 61 -11.93 -0.98 -5.00
N ARG A 62 -11.21 0.13 -4.87
CA ARG A 62 -9.99 0.37 -5.65
C ARG A 62 -8.94 -0.70 -5.39
N ARG A 63 -8.76 -1.09 -4.13
CA ARG A 63 -7.81 -2.14 -3.72
C ARG A 63 -8.15 -3.49 -4.37
N LEU A 64 -9.43 -3.88 -4.34
CA LEU A 64 -9.88 -5.12 -4.98
C LEU A 64 -9.63 -5.10 -6.49
N ILE A 65 -9.93 -3.98 -7.17
CA ILE A 65 -9.68 -3.83 -8.61
C ILE A 65 -8.19 -3.95 -8.92
N VAL A 66 -7.35 -3.22 -8.19
CA VAL A 66 -5.90 -3.21 -8.41
C VAL A 66 -5.28 -4.58 -8.14
N LEU A 67 -5.60 -5.21 -7.00
CA LEU A 67 -5.10 -6.55 -6.67
C LEU A 67 -5.50 -7.59 -7.71
N THR A 68 -6.75 -7.54 -8.21
CA THR A 68 -7.23 -8.40 -9.29
C THR A 68 -6.36 -8.24 -10.55
N LEU A 69 -6.14 -7.00 -10.99
CA LEU A 69 -5.34 -6.73 -12.19
C LEU A 69 -3.88 -7.16 -12.02
N LEU A 70 -3.28 -6.85 -10.86
CA LEU A 70 -1.90 -7.22 -10.57
C LEU A 70 -1.71 -8.74 -10.54
N ALA A 71 -2.68 -9.48 -9.99
CA ALA A 71 -2.67 -10.95 -9.99
C ALA A 71 -2.80 -11.51 -11.41
N VAL A 72 -3.75 -11.00 -12.20
CA VAL A 72 -3.98 -11.46 -13.58
C VAL A 72 -2.79 -11.19 -14.48
N TYR A 73 -2.11 -10.05 -14.31
CA TYR A 73 -0.92 -9.70 -15.09
C TYR A 73 0.41 -10.21 -14.51
N GLY A 74 0.39 -10.94 -13.39
CA GLY A 74 1.60 -11.48 -12.75
C GLY A 74 2.57 -10.38 -12.30
N ARG A 75 2.04 -9.34 -11.64
CA ARG A 75 2.84 -8.21 -11.15
C ARG A 75 3.08 -8.35 -9.64
N ASP A 76 4.00 -9.23 -9.28
CA ASP A 76 4.20 -9.67 -7.90
C ASP A 76 4.68 -8.55 -6.96
N GLU A 77 5.65 -7.74 -7.39
CA GLU A 77 6.20 -6.67 -6.56
C GLU A 77 5.15 -5.58 -6.23
N PRO A 78 4.45 -4.95 -7.21
CA PRO A 78 3.36 -4.03 -6.89
C PRO A 78 2.23 -4.68 -6.09
N MET A 79 1.93 -5.97 -6.33
CA MET A 79 0.93 -6.71 -5.58
C MET A 79 1.29 -6.81 -4.09
N ALA A 80 2.55 -7.09 -3.77
CA ALA A 80 3.03 -7.14 -2.39
C ALA A 80 2.84 -5.80 -1.66
N TYR A 81 3.12 -4.66 -2.30
CA TYR A 81 2.86 -3.33 -1.73
C TYR A 81 1.37 -3.10 -1.47
N HIS A 82 0.51 -3.45 -2.42
CA HIS A 82 -0.93 -3.27 -2.26
C HIS A 82 -1.54 -4.21 -1.22
N LEU A 83 -1.06 -5.44 -1.06
CA LEU A 83 -1.48 -6.36 -0.01
C LEU A 83 -1.10 -5.83 1.38
N ARG A 84 0.15 -5.37 1.55
CA ARG A 84 0.60 -4.75 2.80
C ARG A 84 -0.25 -3.51 3.13
N GLY A 85 -0.43 -2.63 2.16
CA GLY A 85 -1.27 -1.44 2.33
C GLY A 85 -2.70 -1.79 2.74
N ALA A 86 -3.30 -2.83 2.15
CA ALA A 86 -4.64 -3.28 2.45
C ALA A 86 -4.80 -3.74 3.91
N LEU A 87 -3.87 -4.57 4.39
CA LEU A 87 -3.88 -5.10 5.76
C LEU A 87 -3.65 -3.99 6.79
N ARG A 88 -2.69 -3.10 6.56
CA ARG A 88 -2.33 -2.03 7.49
C ARG A 88 -3.38 -0.92 7.57
N SER A 89 -4.01 -0.57 6.45
CA SER A 89 -5.08 0.43 6.43
C SER A 89 -6.42 -0.12 6.91
N GLY A 90 -6.58 -1.45 6.96
CA GLY A 90 -7.84 -2.13 7.21
C GLY A 90 -8.82 -2.10 6.03
N ASP A 91 -8.36 -1.71 4.84
CA ASP A 91 -9.19 -1.76 3.62
C ASP A 91 -9.69 -3.19 3.34
N LEU A 92 -8.81 -4.18 3.52
CA LEU A 92 -9.11 -5.59 3.41
C LEU A 92 -8.45 -6.34 4.58
N ASP A 93 -9.22 -7.14 5.27
CA ASP A 93 -8.73 -8.12 6.23
C ASP A 93 -8.36 -9.45 5.54
N GLU A 94 -7.79 -10.37 6.28
CA GLU A 94 -7.38 -11.69 5.77
C GLU A 94 -8.57 -12.44 5.14
N ALA A 95 -9.74 -12.41 5.78
CA ALA A 95 -10.93 -13.09 5.27
C ALA A 95 -11.39 -12.53 3.92
N ALA A 96 -11.32 -11.20 3.73
CA ALA A 96 -11.64 -10.57 2.47
C ALA A 96 -10.61 -10.91 1.38
N LEU A 97 -9.32 -11.01 1.74
CA LEU A 97 -8.27 -11.43 0.82
C LEU A 97 -8.44 -12.90 0.40
N ASP A 98 -8.80 -13.79 1.32
CA ASP A 98 -9.10 -15.18 1.00
C ASP A 98 -10.33 -15.30 0.07
N ALA A 99 -11.38 -14.51 0.32
CA ALA A 99 -12.53 -14.45 -0.57
C ALA A 99 -12.15 -13.95 -1.98
N LEU A 100 -11.25 -12.99 -2.09
CA LEU A 100 -10.71 -12.53 -3.39
C LEU A 100 -9.97 -13.66 -4.11
N VAL A 101 -9.13 -14.44 -3.41
CA VAL A 101 -8.43 -15.59 -3.98
C VAL A 101 -9.42 -16.61 -4.55
N VAL A 102 -10.48 -16.95 -3.79
CA VAL A 102 -11.53 -17.87 -4.26
C VAL A 102 -12.23 -17.32 -5.50
N GLN A 103 -12.61 -16.04 -5.49
CA GLN A 103 -13.23 -15.38 -6.64
C GLN A 103 -12.34 -15.48 -7.89
N LEU A 104 -11.04 -15.21 -7.76
CA LEU A 104 -10.08 -15.27 -8.86
C LEU A 104 -9.87 -16.70 -9.38
N ALA A 105 -9.99 -17.75 -8.54
CA ALA A 105 -9.90 -19.13 -9.00
C ALA A 105 -10.94 -19.46 -10.07
N PHE A 106 -12.16 -18.89 -9.94
CA PHE A 106 -13.25 -19.14 -10.87
C PHE A 106 -13.25 -18.22 -12.10
N TYR A 107 -12.71 -16.99 -11.99
CA TYR A 107 -12.75 -16.00 -13.07
C TYR A 107 -11.43 -15.84 -13.82
N ALA A 108 -10.29 -16.08 -13.15
CA ALA A 108 -8.95 -15.94 -13.72
C ALA A 108 -8.14 -17.24 -13.75
N GLY A 109 -8.72 -18.32 -13.19
CA GLY A 109 -8.14 -19.66 -13.18
C GLY A 109 -7.24 -19.95 -11.98
N TRP A 110 -7.10 -21.23 -11.67
CA TRP A 110 -6.37 -21.76 -10.52
C TRP A 110 -4.90 -21.34 -10.44
N PRO A 111 -4.13 -21.25 -11.56
CA PRO A 111 -2.74 -20.79 -11.48
C PRO A 111 -2.62 -19.35 -10.96
N THR A 112 -3.49 -18.45 -11.43
CA THR A 112 -3.55 -17.05 -10.94
C THR A 112 -3.92 -17.01 -9.46
N ALA A 113 -4.93 -17.78 -9.06
CA ALA A 113 -5.34 -17.87 -7.66
C ALA A 113 -4.23 -18.40 -6.75
N SER A 114 -3.46 -19.41 -7.20
CA SER A 114 -2.29 -19.91 -6.44
C SER A 114 -1.23 -18.85 -6.22
N THR A 115 -0.95 -18.01 -7.22
CA THR A 115 0.04 -16.94 -7.11
C THR A 115 -0.41 -15.90 -6.08
N ILE A 116 -1.63 -15.38 -6.20
CA ILE A 116 -2.13 -14.39 -5.23
C ILE A 116 -2.31 -15.00 -3.84
N TRP A 117 -2.73 -16.26 -3.71
CA TRP A 117 -2.82 -16.94 -2.42
C TRP A 117 -1.47 -16.95 -1.69
N THR A 118 -0.40 -17.33 -2.39
CA THR A 118 0.96 -17.29 -1.83
C THR A 118 1.34 -15.88 -1.40
N ALA A 119 1.06 -14.88 -2.21
CA ALA A 119 1.35 -13.48 -1.89
C ALA A 119 0.56 -13.00 -0.66
N VAL A 120 -0.71 -13.38 -0.53
CA VAL A 120 -1.56 -13.08 0.63
C VAL A 120 -0.97 -13.71 1.90
N ARG A 121 -0.61 -15.01 1.88
CA ARG A 121 0.02 -15.66 3.05
C ARG A 121 1.29 -14.97 3.49
N ASN A 122 2.15 -14.59 2.55
CA ASN A 122 3.38 -13.86 2.84
C ASN A 122 3.09 -12.48 3.45
N ALA A 123 2.10 -11.76 2.93
CA ALA A 123 1.73 -10.43 3.43
C ALA A 123 1.12 -10.51 4.84
N VAL A 124 0.24 -11.48 5.12
CA VAL A 124 -0.35 -11.72 6.45
C VAL A 124 0.74 -12.04 7.46
N THR A 125 1.62 -12.99 7.16
CA THR A 125 2.73 -13.35 8.05
C THR A 125 3.63 -12.15 8.36
N ALA A 126 3.97 -11.34 7.36
CA ALA A 126 4.78 -10.14 7.56
C ALA A 126 4.07 -9.10 8.43
N ASN A 127 2.77 -8.89 8.21
CA ASN A 127 1.96 -7.96 9.00
C ASN A 127 1.84 -8.40 10.47
N ASP A 128 1.70 -9.70 10.73
CA ASP A 128 1.62 -10.25 12.09
C ASP A 128 2.94 -10.07 12.85
N ILE A 129 4.08 -10.28 12.19
CA ILE A 129 5.41 -10.04 12.76
C ILE A 129 5.58 -8.56 13.11
N GLU A 130 5.28 -7.66 12.21
CA GLU A 130 5.40 -6.21 12.43
C GLU A 130 4.48 -5.74 13.58
N ASN A 131 3.26 -6.27 13.67
CA ASN A 131 2.34 -5.97 14.76
C ASN A 131 2.84 -6.49 16.11
N ALA A 132 3.42 -7.70 16.15
CA ALA A 132 4.01 -8.28 17.37
C ALA A 132 5.20 -7.45 17.85
N GLU A 133 6.11 -7.06 16.97
CA GLU A 133 7.26 -6.21 17.29
C GLU A 133 6.84 -4.84 17.81
N SER A 134 5.78 -4.25 17.24
CA SER A 134 5.23 -2.97 17.67
C SER A 134 4.49 -3.03 19.00
N ALA A 135 4.03 -4.21 19.41
CA ALA A 135 3.32 -4.44 20.66
C ALA A 135 4.27 -4.74 21.85
N GLU A 136 5.54 -5.09 21.62
CA GLU A 136 6.50 -5.26 22.69
C GLU A 136 6.86 -3.90 23.33
N PRO A 137 6.55 -3.66 24.64
CA PRO A 137 6.97 -2.43 25.30
C PRO A 137 8.50 -2.41 25.36
N ALA A 138 9.10 -1.24 25.13
CA ALA A 138 10.54 -1.00 25.29
C ALA A 138 11.01 -1.39 26.70
N GLN A 139 11.26 -2.66 26.94
CA GLN A 139 11.89 -3.19 28.16
C GLN A 139 13.37 -3.41 27.83
N THR A 140 14.17 -2.53 28.38
CA THR A 140 15.49 -2.68 28.96
C THR A 140 16.40 -1.51 28.66
N ALA A 141 16.19 -0.42 29.38
CA ALA A 141 17.26 0.53 29.62
C ALA A 141 17.18 1.03 31.07
N ALA A 142 17.28 0.11 32.03
CA ALA A 142 17.49 0.45 33.45
C ALA A 142 18.14 -0.69 34.19
N THR A 143 19.41 -0.96 33.89
CA THR A 143 20.32 -1.61 34.87
C THR A 143 21.58 -0.80 34.86
N GLY A 144 21.53 0.32 35.58
CA GLY A 144 22.73 1.04 36.00
C GLY A 144 23.54 0.19 37.00
N PRO A 145 24.87 0.26 36.98
CA PRO A 145 25.70 -0.53 37.86
C PRO A 145 25.51 -0.06 39.29
N HIS A 146 25.10 -0.97 40.18
CA HIS A 146 25.18 -0.78 41.60
C HIS A 146 26.66 -0.59 42.00
N ARG A 147 27.01 0.60 42.40
CA ARG A 147 28.26 0.96 43.03
C ARG A 147 28.22 0.39 44.47
N ILE A 148 29.01 -0.64 44.73
CA ILE A 148 29.29 -1.11 46.10
C ILE A 148 30.44 -0.27 46.63
N LEU A 149 30.21 0.42 47.74
CA LEU A 149 31.24 0.92 48.67
C LEU A 149 31.45 -0.13 49.75
#